data_491f0933c0033b49bf278d1ef64e8543
#
_entry.id   491f0933c0033b49bf278d1ef64e8543
#
_cell.length_a   1.000
_cell.length_b   1.000
_cell.length_c   1.000
_cell.angle_alpha   90.00
_cell.angle_beta   90.00
_cell.angle_gamma   90.00
#
_symmetry.space_group_name_H-M   'P 1'
#
loop_
_entity.id
_entity.type
_entity.pdbx_description
1 polymer ?
#
loop_
_entity_poly.entity_id
_entity_poly.type
_entity_poly.pdbx_seq_one_letter_code
_entity_poly.pdbx_strand_id
1 'polypeptide(L)'
;MWTENQTSGRGQHNKKWISEPFKSLSLSIYRQFNGLLMKPFKLNAVVCLGIIYALKKLSIPGLSIKWPNDILSENKKIGGILIENFFNKSKIKASVIGVGLNLNQEKFEKLPKATSLK
;
A
#
# COMPACT_ATOMS: atom_id res chain seq x y z
N MET A 1 4.30 8.17 9.83
CA MET A 1 5.75 7.93 9.56
C MET A 1 5.92 7.61 8.08
N TRP A 2 6.97 8.11 7.46
CA TRP A 2 7.32 7.76 6.07
C TRP A 2 8.84 7.67 5.91
N THR A 3 9.30 6.96 4.87
CA THR A 3 10.71 6.84 4.52
C THR A 3 10.88 6.60 3.02
N GLU A 4 11.99 7.06 2.48
CA GLU A 4 12.45 6.77 1.11
C GLU A 4 13.43 5.59 1.06
N ASN A 5 13.83 5.07 2.22
CA ASN A 5 14.73 3.92 2.33
C ASN A 5 14.22 2.92 3.38
N GLN A 6 13.53 1.88 2.93
CA GLN A 6 13.03 0.82 3.79
C GLN A 6 13.91 -0.44 3.62
N THR A 7 14.66 -0.78 4.67
CA THR A 7 15.64 -1.88 4.65
C THR A 7 15.03 -3.27 4.88
N SER A 8 13.83 -3.34 5.50
CA SER A 8 13.13 -4.59 5.83
C SER A 8 11.64 -4.49 5.56
N GLY A 9 11.29 -4.18 4.30
CA GLY A 9 9.90 -4.03 3.88
C GLY A 9 9.13 -5.36 3.96
N ARG A 10 7.90 -5.30 4.48
CA ARG A 10 6.99 -6.44 4.60
C ARG A 10 5.79 -6.27 3.68
N GLY A 11 5.37 -7.37 3.06
CA GLY A 11 4.13 -7.50 2.33
C GLY A 11 3.19 -8.50 2.98
N GLN A 12 2.06 -8.80 2.34
CA GLN A 12 1.13 -9.83 2.80
C GLN A 12 1.75 -11.23 2.71
N HIS A 13 1.28 -12.16 3.57
CA HIS A 13 1.69 -13.58 3.57
C HIS A 13 3.21 -13.77 3.63
N ASN A 14 3.89 -13.02 4.50
CA ASN A 14 5.34 -13.07 4.69
C ASN A 14 6.18 -12.73 3.43
N LYS A 15 5.57 -12.15 2.41
CA LYS A 15 6.31 -11.64 1.25
C LYS A 15 7.11 -10.41 1.66
N LYS A 16 8.26 -10.22 1.02
CA LYS A 16 9.07 -9.02 1.20
C LYS A 16 8.57 -7.92 0.27
N TRP A 17 8.57 -6.68 0.76
CA TRP A 17 8.48 -5.48 -0.06
C TRP A 17 9.91 -5.02 -0.35
N ILE A 18 10.27 -4.95 -1.63
CA ILE A 18 11.60 -4.55 -2.08
C ILE A 18 11.50 -3.15 -2.64
N SER A 19 12.32 -2.24 -2.14
CA SER A 19 12.40 -0.86 -2.61
C SER A 19 13.85 -0.46 -2.81
N GLU A 20 14.13 0.32 -3.85
CA GLU A 20 15.42 0.99 -4.00
C GLU A 20 15.43 2.28 -3.15
N PRO A 21 16.55 2.58 -2.46
CA PRO A 21 16.69 3.82 -1.70
C PRO A 21 16.40 5.04 -2.58
N PHE A 22 15.60 5.99 -2.04
CA PHE A 22 15.22 7.25 -2.69
C PHE A 22 14.43 7.13 -4.01
N LYS A 23 13.99 5.92 -4.37
CA LYS A 23 13.18 5.67 -5.57
C LYS A 23 11.78 5.14 -5.28
N SER A 24 11.48 4.93 -4.00
CA SER A 24 10.19 4.41 -3.53
C SER A 24 9.73 5.18 -2.30
N LEU A 25 8.44 5.29 -2.12
CA LEU A 25 7.83 5.82 -0.91
C LEU A 25 7.28 4.67 -0.06
N SER A 26 7.66 4.63 1.20
CA SER A 26 7.03 3.76 2.21
C SER A 26 6.39 4.64 3.27
N LEU A 27 5.07 4.51 3.42
CA LEU A 27 4.26 5.28 4.36
C LEU A 27 3.56 4.33 5.34
N SER A 28 3.59 4.66 6.63
CA SER A 28 2.82 3.96 7.66
C SER A 28 1.94 4.95 8.43
N ILE A 29 0.66 4.62 8.54
CA ILE A 29 -0.36 5.40 9.25
C ILE A 29 -0.92 4.54 10.37
N TYR A 30 -0.83 5.02 11.60
CA TYR A 30 -1.52 4.43 12.75
C TYR A 30 -2.88 5.09 12.93
N ARG A 31 -3.94 4.30 13.04
CA ARG A 31 -5.30 4.79 13.25
C ARG A 31 -6.00 4.02 14.38
N GLN A 32 -6.54 4.76 15.35
CA GLN A 32 -7.45 4.21 16.37
C GLN A 32 -8.91 4.38 15.93
N PHE A 33 -9.76 3.42 16.32
CA PHE A 33 -11.19 3.41 16.02
C PHE A 33 -12.00 3.46 17.33
N ASN A 34 -11.99 4.60 17.99
CA ASN A 34 -12.67 4.81 19.26
C ASN A 34 -14.20 4.81 19.04
N GLY A 35 -14.86 3.73 19.44
CA GLY A 35 -16.32 3.59 19.32
C GLY A 35 -16.85 3.33 17.89
N LEU A 36 -16.02 3.44 16.86
CA LEU A 36 -16.40 3.18 15.47
C LEU A 36 -16.32 1.68 15.19
N LEU A 37 -17.44 1.11 14.70
CA LEU A 37 -17.45 -0.28 14.24
C LEU A 37 -16.82 -0.38 12.85
N MET A 38 -15.52 -0.67 12.81
CA MET A 38 -14.78 -0.87 11.56
C MET A 38 -14.58 -2.37 11.31
N LYS A 39 -14.93 -2.81 10.10
CA LYS A 39 -14.64 -4.18 9.62
C LYS A 39 -13.39 -4.17 8.73
N PRO A 40 -12.57 -5.26 8.71
CA PRO A 40 -11.35 -5.33 7.89
C PRO A 40 -11.60 -5.04 6.41
N PHE A 41 -12.65 -5.63 5.83
CA PHE A 41 -13.04 -5.39 4.44
C PHE A 41 -13.31 -3.90 4.16
N LYS A 42 -14.13 -3.26 5.02
CA LYS A 42 -14.50 -1.84 4.86
C LYS A 42 -13.27 -0.95 4.96
N LEU A 43 -12.39 -1.21 5.93
CA LEU A 43 -11.15 -0.45 6.10
C LEU A 43 -10.27 -0.57 4.85
N ASN A 44 -10.10 -1.79 4.35
CA ASN A 44 -9.29 -2.04 3.15
C ASN A 44 -9.85 -1.31 1.93
N ALA A 45 -11.16 -1.36 1.72
CA ALA A 45 -11.83 -0.65 0.62
C ALA A 45 -11.64 0.87 0.71
N VAL A 46 -11.80 1.44 1.90
CA VAL A 46 -11.62 2.89 2.13
C VAL A 46 -10.18 3.31 1.86
N VAL A 47 -9.20 2.53 2.32
CA VAL A 47 -7.77 2.82 2.08
C VAL A 47 -7.45 2.74 0.59
N CYS A 48 -7.89 1.69 -0.10
CA CYS A 48 -7.70 1.54 -1.55
C CYS A 48 -8.29 2.72 -2.33
N LEU A 49 -9.52 3.10 -2.04
CA LEU A 49 -10.18 4.23 -2.69
C LEU A 49 -9.48 5.55 -2.41
N GLY A 50 -9.02 5.77 -1.17
CA GLY A 50 -8.27 6.98 -0.80
C GLY A 50 -6.96 7.11 -1.57
N ILE A 51 -6.23 6.02 -1.73
CA ILE A 51 -4.98 6.01 -2.50
C ILE A 51 -5.24 6.27 -3.99
N ILE A 52 -6.23 5.59 -4.58
CA ILE A 52 -6.62 5.82 -5.98
C ILE A 52 -7.03 7.28 -6.19
N TYR A 53 -7.81 7.85 -5.28
CA TYR A 53 -8.21 9.25 -5.35
C TYR A 53 -7.01 10.21 -5.32
N ALA A 54 -6.05 9.96 -4.44
CA ALA A 54 -4.83 10.74 -4.37
C ALA A 54 -3.98 10.63 -5.65
N LEU A 55 -3.80 9.40 -6.16
CA LEU A 55 -2.98 9.13 -7.35
C LEU A 55 -3.62 9.60 -8.66
N LYS A 56 -4.96 9.72 -8.73
CA LYS A 56 -5.64 10.27 -9.91
C LYS A 56 -5.17 11.68 -10.27
N LYS A 57 -4.73 12.46 -9.30
CA LYS A 57 -4.20 13.82 -9.52
C LYS A 57 -2.85 13.82 -10.26
N LEU A 58 -2.19 12.68 -10.35
CA LEU A 58 -0.88 12.53 -11.01
C LEU A 58 -0.99 12.06 -12.46
N SER A 59 -2.22 11.96 -13.01
CA SER A 59 -2.47 11.52 -14.40
C SER A 59 -1.82 10.18 -14.76
N ILE A 60 -1.78 9.24 -13.82
CA ILE A 60 -1.18 7.91 -14.02
C ILE A 60 -2.07 7.11 -14.99
N PRO A 61 -1.51 6.56 -16.09
CA PRO A 61 -2.29 5.81 -17.07
C PRO A 61 -2.79 4.47 -16.50
N GLY A 62 -4.01 4.07 -16.86
CA GLY A 62 -4.57 2.76 -16.51
C GLY A 62 -4.57 2.43 -15.02
N LEU A 63 -4.73 3.47 -14.16
CA LEU A 63 -4.72 3.32 -12.70
C LEU A 63 -5.88 2.44 -12.21
N SER A 64 -5.57 1.37 -11.51
CA SER A 64 -6.56 0.41 -11.00
C SER A 64 -6.10 -0.26 -9.70
N ILE A 65 -7.03 -0.92 -9.01
CA ILE A 65 -6.76 -1.78 -7.87
C ILE A 65 -6.93 -3.24 -8.28
N LYS A 66 -5.90 -4.03 -8.05
CA LYS A 66 -6.04 -5.48 -8.00
C LYS A 66 -6.29 -5.87 -6.55
N TRP A 67 -7.53 -6.24 -6.27
CA TRP A 67 -7.96 -6.62 -4.93
C TRP A 67 -7.12 -7.77 -4.37
N PRO A 68 -6.76 -7.78 -3.08
CA PRO A 68 -7.18 -6.82 -2.05
C PRO A 68 -6.21 -5.65 -1.83
N ASN A 69 -5.01 -5.64 -2.42
CA ASN A 69 -3.94 -4.78 -1.92
C ASN A 69 -2.90 -4.30 -2.94
N ASP A 70 -3.08 -4.58 -4.22
CA ASP A 70 -2.14 -4.14 -5.25
C ASP A 70 -2.67 -2.92 -6.02
N ILE A 71 -1.83 -1.91 -6.17
CA ILE A 71 -2.09 -0.72 -6.99
C ILE A 71 -1.38 -0.92 -8.32
N LEU A 72 -2.14 -0.81 -9.41
CA LEU A 72 -1.65 -1.06 -10.76
C LEU A 72 -1.71 0.20 -11.63
N SER A 73 -0.78 0.30 -12.56
CA SER A 73 -0.81 1.15 -13.75
C SER A 73 -0.63 0.25 -14.96
N GLU A 74 -1.54 0.31 -15.94
CA GLU A 74 -1.52 -0.53 -17.15
C GLU A 74 -1.26 -2.02 -16.87
N ASN A 75 -1.93 -2.57 -15.86
CA ASN A 75 -1.80 -3.95 -15.38
C ASN A 75 -0.45 -4.32 -14.73
N LYS A 76 0.44 -3.36 -14.53
CA LYS A 76 1.70 -3.56 -13.80
C LYS A 76 1.62 -2.95 -12.40
N LYS A 77 2.18 -3.64 -11.42
CA LYS A 77 2.14 -3.19 -10.02
C LYS A 77 3.06 -2.01 -9.79
N ILE A 78 2.48 -0.88 -9.37
CA ILE A 78 3.18 0.33 -8.93
C ILE A 78 3.22 0.50 -7.43
N GLY A 79 2.41 -0.24 -6.68
CA GLY A 79 2.36 -0.13 -5.24
C GLY A 79 1.63 -1.27 -4.55
N GLY A 80 1.72 -1.29 -3.24
CA GLY A 80 1.06 -2.26 -2.41
C GLY A 80 0.60 -1.69 -1.08
N ILE A 81 -0.41 -2.32 -0.50
CA ILE A 81 -1.01 -1.95 0.78
C ILE A 81 -0.88 -3.12 1.74
N LEU A 82 -0.48 -2.85 2.98
CA LEU A 82 -0.47 -3.81 4.08
C LEU A 82 -1.21 -3.22 5.25
N ILE A 83 -2.30 -3.84 5.68
CA ILE A 83 -3.08 -3.41 6.85
C ILE A 83 -2.95 -4.45 7.94
N GLU A 84 -2.39 -4.06 9.08
CA GLU A 84 -2.26 -4.88 10.28
C GLU A 84 -3.27 -4.38 11.31
N ASN A 85 -4.25 -5.21 11.64
CA ASN A 85 -5.35 -4.86 12.53
C ASN A 85 -5.11 -5.37 13.95
N PHE A 86 -5.35 -4.52 14.93
CA PHE A 86 -5.33 -4.85 16.35
C PHE A 86 -6.77 -4.95 16.86
N PHE A 87 -7.15 -6.15 17.35
CA PHE A 87 -8.50 -6.42 17.79
C PHE A 87 -8.63 -6.32 19.32
N ASN A 88 -9.78 -5.82 19.75
CA ASN A 88 -10.29 -6.04 21.10
C ASN A 88 -11.61 -6.80 20.97
N LYS A 89 -11.62 -8.06 21.47
CA LYS A 89 -12.69 -9.02 21.18
C LYS A 89 -12.83 -9.18 19.64
N SER A 90 -14.03 -8.97 19.09
CA SER A 90 -14.29 -9.07 17.64
C SER A 90 -14.20 -7.72 16.88
N LYS A 91 -13.80 -6.64 17.56
CA LYS A 91 -13.76 -5.29 16.97
C LYS A 91 -12.33 -4.83 16.71
N ILE A 92 -12.09 -4.19 15.59
CA ILE A 92 -10.82 -3.51 15.34
C ILE A 92 -10.72 -2.31 16.30
N LYS A 93 -9.70 -2.31 17.15
CA LYS A 93 -9.37 -1.20 18.04
C LYS A 93 -8.47 -0.19 17.36
N ALA A 94 -7.48 -0.68 16.64
CA ALA A 94 -6.53 0.14 15.90
C ALA A 94 -6.00 -0.62 14.68
N SER A 95 -5.41 0.11 13.74
CA SER A 95 -4.72 -0.48 12.60
C SER A 95 -3.45 0.29 12.28
N VAL A 96 -2.42 -0.42 11.79
CA VAL A 96 -1.28 0.15 11.08
C VAL A 96 -1.50 -0.10 9.59
N ILE A 97 -1.55 0.97 8.83
CA ILE A 97 -1.78 0.95 7.38
C ILE A 97 -0.46 1.28 6.70
N GLY A 98 0.17 0.29 6.11
CA GLY A 98 1.37 0.44 5.30
C GLY A 98 1.04 0.62 3.82
N VAL A 99 1.66 1.60 3.19
CA VAL A 99 1.55 1.86 1.76
C VAL A 99 2.95 1.97 1.17
N GLY A 100 3.27 1.12 0.20
CA GLY A 100 4.49 1.20 -0.59
C GLY A 100 4.17 1.62 -2.02
N LEU A 101 4.90 2.61 -2.55
CA LEU A 101 4.77 3.07 -3.94
C LEU A 101 6.13 3.11 -4.61
N ASN A 102 6.24 2.52 -5.78
CA ASN A 102 7.41 2.63 -6.64
C ASN A 102 7.30 3.95 -7.43
N LEU A 103 8.16 4.92 -7.09
CA LEU A 103 8.11 6.24 -7.72
C LEU A 103 8.99 6.31 -8.96
N ASN A 104 10.29 6.06 -8.79
CA ASN A 104 11.30 6.20 -9.82
C ASN A 104 12.16 4.94 -9.99
N GLN A 105 11.74 3.82 -9.45
CA GLN A 105 12.46 2.55 -9.53
C GLN A 105 12.42 2.03 -10.96
N GLU A 106 13.58 1.66 -11.50
CA GLU A 106 13.70 1.15 -12.87
C GLU A 106 14.02 -0.34 -12.92
N LYS A 107 14.65 -0.86 -11.86
CA LYS A 107 15.05 -2.28 -11.79
C LYS A 107 14.10 -3.06 -10.89
N PHE A 108 13.45 -4.05 -11.45
CA PHE A 108 12.54 -4.96 -10.77
C PHE A 108 12.99 -6.41 -10.96
N GLU A 109 14.17 -6.74 -10.38
CA GLU A 109 14.70 -8.10 -10.44
C GLU A 109 13.67 -9.12 -9.92
N LYS A 110 13.39 -10.15 -10.72
CA LYS A 110 12.42 -11.21 -10.42
C LYS A 110 10.96 -10.74 -10.23
N LEU A 111 10.62 -9.51 -10.64
CA LEU A 111 9.28 -8.95 -10.54
C LEU A 111 8.79 -8.43 -11.91
N PRO A 112 8.54 -9.30 -12.91
CA PRO A 112 8.25 -8.87 -14.29
C PRO A 112 6.93 -8.10 -14.44
N LYS A 113 6.05 -8.17 -13.44
CA LYS A 113 4.76 -7.45 -13.41
C LYS A 113 4.79 -6.19 -12.54
N ALA A 114 5.96 -5.73 -12.10
CA ALA A 114 6.13 -4.47 -11.37
C ALA A 114 6.61 -3.36 -12.28
N THR A 115 6.26 -2.12 -11.94
CA THR A 115 6.72 -0.89 -12.58
C THR A 115 6.70 0.26 -11.57
N SER A 116 7.09 1.45 -11.98
CA SER A 116 7.05 2.68 -11.17
C SER A 116 6.16 3.74 -11.81
N LEU A 117 6.01 4.88 -11.15
CA LEU A 117 5.26 6.03 -11.66
C LEU A 117 6.01 6.80 -12.75
N LYS A 118 7.31 6.58 -12.88
CA LYS A 118 8.16 7.20 -13.91
C LYS A 118 7.87 6.64 -15.29
#